data_4cd563a8742ea48b60cc00785012e10d
#
_entry.id   4cd563a8742ea48b60cc00785012e10d
#
_cell.length_a   1.000
_cell.length_b   1.000
_cell.length_c   1.000
_cell.angle_alpha   90.00
_cell.angle_beta   90.00
_cell.angle_gamma   90.00
#
_symmetry.space_group_name_H-M   'P 1'
#
loop_
_entity.id
_entity.type
_entity.pdbx_description
1 polymer ?
#
loop_
_entity_poly.entity_id
_entity_poly.type
_entity_poly.pdbx_seq_one_letter_code
_entity_poly.pdbx_strand_id
1 'polypeptide(L)'
;MKKRILSIVLATLLLVSVFAMSGCSKKAENSELTLYEGDYSEVTLAHYLVKYLVEDHTELTVNVNDQMSLTNQFKELTAEESGCDIMLNYDGTLLSQWLQKDASDVPEGTSLFDFVKQGVEEQFGAMLLGKVGLNNTYAIAVLPETAEAYGLATVSDLVPVSSELTFGAESNFFAEDFTDRYWSFIEAYGLTFADYSSIDINLKYTAIANGNFDVTEVYTTDGLNRKYNLVILEDDLNFFPEYNGVYVTRKGLFEDYAETAPNLEEVLDMLAGAIGSDDMVGMTYAVDVEEQDPATVAHDFLLEKGLISE
;
A
#
# COMPACT_ATOMS: atom_id res chain seq x y z
N MET A 1 -55.96 49.87 -24.90
CA MET A 1 -56.06 48.96 -23.71
C MET A 1 -55.64 47.51 -24.02
N LYS A 2 -56.12 46.89 -25.13
CA LYS A 2 -55.78 45.46 -25.45
C LYS A 2 -54.28 45.21 -25.70
N LYS A 3 -53.47 46.12 -26.27
CA LYS A 3 -51.99 45.92 -26.46
C LYS A 3 -51.19 46.01 -25.19
N ARG A 4 -51.64 46.75 -24.16
CA ARG A 4 -50.94 46.83 -22.84
C ARG A 4 -51.20 45.62 -21.99
N ILE A 5 -52.36 44.98 -22.07
CA ILE A 5 -52.72 43.75 -21.36
C ILE A 5 -51.94 42.57 -21.96
N LEU A 6 -51.75 42.49 -23.27
CA LEU A 6 -50.99 41.45 -23.94
C LEU A 6 -49.49 41.53 -23.56
N SER A 7 -48.92 42.72 -23.39
CA SER A 7 -47.52 42.92 -22.97
C SER A 7 -47.29 42.53 -21.51
N ILE A 8 -48.26 42.72 -20.62
CA ILE A 8 -48.17 42.33 -19.19
C ILE A 8 -48.29 40.80 -19.04
N VAL A 9 -49.17 40.17 -19.82
CA VAL A 9 -49.30 38.68 -19.80
C VAL A 9 -48.06 38.01 -20.37
N LEU A 10 -47.43 38.60 -21.43
CA LEU A 10 -46.17 38.04 -21.96
C LEU A 10 -44.99 38.24 -21.03
N ALA A 11 -44.93 39.35 -20.27
CA ALA A 11 -43.88 39.61 -19.28
C ALA A 11 -44.01 38.70 -18.04
N THR A 12 -45.25 38.40 -17.60
CA THR A 12 -45.48 37.44 -16.52
C THR A 12 -45.19 35.99 -16.90
N LEU A 13 -45.47 35.59 -18.15
CA LEU A 13 -45.09 34.27 -18.65
C LEU A 13 -43.55 34.10 -18.78
N LEU A 14 -42.82 35.15 -19.16
CA LEU A 14 -41.35 35.15 -19.19
C LEU A 14 -40.72 35.11 -17.77
N LEU A 15 -41.32 35.78 -16.78
CA LEU A 15 -40.85 35.73 -15.40
C LEU A 15 -41.11 34.36 -14.73
N VAL A 16 -42.20 33.68 -15.07
CA VAL A 16 -42.47 32.33 -14.56
C VAL A 16 -41.55 31.29 -15.21
N SER A 17 -41.16 31.47 -16.49
CA SER A 17 -40.20 30.57 -17.14
C SER A 17 -38.73 30.72 -16.63
N VAL A 18 -38.35 31.92 -16.14
CA VAL A 18 -37.02 32.13 -15.51
C VAL A 18 -36.98 31.56 -14.12
N PHE A 19 -38.09 31.53 -13.35
CA PHE A 19 -38.14 30.87 -12.06
C PHE A 19 -38.22 29.33 -12.13
N ALA A 20 -38.70 28.77 -13.27
CA ALA A 20 -38.73 27.33 -13.47
C ALA A 20 -37.37 26.73 -13.91
N MET A 21 -36.39 27.57 -14.29
CA MET A 21 -35.02 27.14 -14.60
C MET A 21 -34.06 27.30 -13.40
N SER A 22 -34.52 27.79 -12.24
CA SER A 22 -33.76 27.80 -10.97
C SER A 22 -34.06 26.54 -10.13
N GLY A 23 -34.44 25.44 -10.77
CA GLY A 23 -34.68 24.17 -10.17
C GLY A 23 -33.49 23.27 -10.33
N CYS A 24 -32.79 23.01 -9.24
CA CYS A 24 -31.86 21.93 -9.05
C CYS A 24 -30.75 21.79 -10.10
N SER A 25 -29.65 22.49 -9.92
CA SER A 25 -28.41 21.79 -10.10
C SER A 25 -28.41 20.65 -9.05
N LYS A 26 -28.90 19.46 -9.40
CA LYS A 26 -28.46 18.26 -8.71
C LYS A 26 -26.93 18.36 -8.72
N LYS A 27 -26.31 18.46 -7.54
CA LYS A 27 -24.92 18.15 -7.35
C LYS A 27 -24.74 16.85 -8.14
N ALA A 28 -23.79 16.77 -9.06
CA ALA A 28 -23.51 15.51 -9.72
C ALA A 28 -23.34 14.48 -8.60
N GLU A 29 -24.16 13.44 -8.59
CA GLU A 29 -24.05 12.38 -7.59
C GLU A 29 -22.62 11.85 -7.73
N ASN A 30 -21.83 11.82 -6.65
CA ASN A 30 -20.51 11.21 -6.64
C ASN A 30 -20.69 9.73 -6.98
N SER A 31 -20.21 9.32 -8.13
CA SER A 31 -20.37 7.96 -8.65
C SER A 31 -19.04 7.28 -9.02
N GLU A 32 -17.92 8.00 -8.87
CA GLU A 32 -16.61 7.51 -9.26
C GLU A 32 -15.60 7.72 -8.14
N LEU A 33 -14.76 6.71 -7.91
CA LEU A 33 -13.57 6.78 -7.06
C LEU A 33 -12.30 6.80 -7.91
N THR A 34 -11.28 7.50 -7.43
CA THR A 34 -9.99 7.65 -8.11
C THR A 34 -8.88 7.04 -7.28
N LEU A 35 -8.19 6.06 -7.84
CA LEU A 35 -6.97 5.43 -7.35
C LEU A 35 -5.90 5.49 -8.45
N TYR A 36 -4.66 5.10 -8.13
CA TYR A 36 -3.55 5.07 -9.07
C TYR A 36 -2.80 3.75 -8.98
N GLU A 37 -2.24 3.26 -10.07
CA GLU A 37 -1.27 2.17 -10.01
C GLU A 37 -0.05 2.59 -9.18
N GLY A 38 0.59 1.64 -8.53
CA GLY A 38 1.76 1.87 -7.69
C GLY A 38 3.09 1.73 -8.45
N ASP A 39 4.19 2.04 -7.76
CA ASP A 39 5.54 1.89 -8.29
C ASP A 39 5.95 0.40 -8.40
N TYR A 40 5.24 -0.49 -7.73
CA TYR A 40 5.46 -1.93 -7.71
C TYR A 40 4.13 -2.68 -7.61
N SER A 41 4.16 -3.95 -7.99
CA SER A 41 2.96 -4.77 -8.22
C SER A 41 2.04 -4.91 -7.00
N GLU A 42 2.58 -4.98 -5.78
CA GLU A 42 1.78 -5.08 -4.55
C GLU A 42 0.78 -3.93 -4.42
N VAL A 43 1.22 -2.68 -4.63
CA VAL A 43 0.33 -1.51 -4.54
C VAL A 43 -0.70 -1.52 -5.67
N THR A 44 -0.28 -1.84 -6.88
CA THR A 44 -1.18 -1.97 -8.03
C THR A 44 -2.24 -3.04 -7.79
N LEU A 45 -1.85 -4.22 -7.34
CA LEU A 45 -2.75 -5.32 -6.95
C LEU A 45 -3.74 -4.88 -5.88
N ALA A 46 -3.25 -4.24 -4.81
CA ALA A 46 -4.11 -3.76 -3.72
C ALA A 46 -5.18 -2.76 -4.22
N HIS A 47 -4.85 -1.91 -5.17
CA HIS A 47 -5.82 -0.96 -5.74
C HIS A 47 -6.83 -1.63 -6.67
N TYR A 48 -6.44 -2.66 -7.42
CA TYR A 48 -7.41 -3.47 -8.17
C TYR A 48 -8.30 -4.33 -7.27
N LEU A 49 -7.82 -4.77 -6.10
CA LEU A 49 -8.67 -5.41 -5.08
C LEU A 49 -9.77 -4.44 -4.59
N VAL A 50 -9.42 -3.19 -4.28
CA VAL A 50 -10.42 -2.15 -3.95
C VAL A 50 -11.39 -1.96 -5.10
N LYS A 51 -10.89 -1.84 -6.34
CA LYS A 51 -11.72 -1.63 -7.51
C LYS A 51 -12.81 -2.69 -7.63
N TYR A 52 -12.43 -3.94 -7.73
CA TYR A 52 -13.39 -5.00 -7.97
C TYR A 52 -14.33 -5.24 -6.79
N LEU A 53 -13.84 -5.09 -5.56
CA LEU A 53 -14.67 -5.22 -4.37
C LEU A 53 -15.75 -4.13 -4.32
N VAL A 54 -15.37 -2.86 -4.56
CA VAL A 54 -16.31 -1.74 -4.52
C VAL A 54 -17.31 -1.82 -5.67
N GLU A 55 -16.86 -2.16 -6.89
CA GLU A 55 -17.74 -2.29 -8.07
C GLU A 55 -18.72 -3.46 -7.96
N ASP A 56 -18.39 -4.56 -7.24
CA ASP A 56 -19.30 -5.67 -6.99
C ASP A 56 -20.38 -5.34 -5.94
N HIS A 57 -20.04 -4.58 -4.91
CA HIS A 57 -20.91 -4.33 -3.76
C HIS A 57 -21.62 -2.99 -3.78
N THR A 58 -21.32 -2.10 -4.74
CA THR A 58 -21.91 -0.76 -4.86
C THR A 58 -22.18 -0.42 -6.33
N GLU A 59 -22.85 0.71 -6.57
CA GLU A 59 -23.07 1.26 -7.93
C GLU A 59 -21.93 2.22 -8.33
N LEU A 60 -20.83 2.28 -7.58
CA LEU A 60 -19.69 3.16 -7.90
C LEU A 60 -18.81 2.56 -8.98
N THR A 61 -18.18 3.43 -9.78
CA THR A 61 -17.10 3.07 -10.69
C THR A 61 -15.76 3.44 -10.03
N VAL A 62 -14.78 2.56 -10.09
CA VAL A 62 -13.44 2.82 -9.56
C VAL A 62 -12.44 2.94 -10.69
N ASN A 63 -11.87 4.13 -10.85
CA ASN A 63 -10.84 4.42 -11.83
C ASN A 63 -9.45 4.21 -11.19
N VAL A 64 -8.70 3.23 -11.69
CA VAL A 64 -7.28 3.06 -11.36
C VAL A 64 -6.50 3.71 -12.49
N ASN A 65 -5.94 4.88 -12.21
CA ASN A 65 -5.22 5.71 -13.19
C ASN A 65 -3.77 5.27 -13.35
N ASP A 66 -3.04 5.89 -14.30
CA ASP A 66 -1.63 5.64 -14.56
C ASP A 66 -0.78 5.73 -13.29
N GLN A 67 0.34 5.04 -13.30
CA GLN A 67 1.27 4.88 -12.18
C GLN A 67 1.65 6.20 -11.49
N MET A 68 1.56 6.19 -10.17
CA MET A 68 1.98 7.28 -9.29
C MET A 68 2.68 6.71 -8.05
N SER A 69 3.80 7.31 -7.64
CA SER A 69 4.50 6.88 -6.42
C SER A 69 3.66 7.07 -5.16
N LEU A 70 3.83 6.18 -4.16
CA LEU A 70 3.11 6.26 -2.87
C LEU A 70 3.21 7.64 -2.22
N THR A 71 4.39 8.27 -2.30
CA THR A 71 4.60 9.63 -1.79
C THR A 71 3.70 10.65 -2.50
N ASN A 72 3.53 10.55 -3.81
CA ASN A 72 2.68 11.46 -4.55
C ASN A 72 1.19 11.12 -4.37
N GLN A 73 0.84 9.85 -4.32
CA GLN A 73 -0.54 9.43 -4.00
C GLN A 73 -0.99 9.98 -2.65
N PHE A 74 -0.15 9.91 -1.60
CA PHE A 74 -0.50 10.46 -0.29
C PHE A 74 -0.63 11.98 -0.30
N LYS A 75 0.21 12.69 -1.07
CA LYS A 75 0.06 14.15 -1.25
C LYS A 75 -1.25 14.52 -1.94
N GLU A 76 -1.61 13.79 -3.01
CA GLU A 76 -2.89 13.98 -3.71
C GLU A 76 -4.07 13.64 -2.81
N LEU A 77 -3.99 12.55 -2.02
CA LEU A 77 -5.03 12.11 -1.09
C LEU A 77 -5.28 13.13 0.01
N THR A 78 -4.24 13.79 0.50
CA THR A 78 -4.30 14.77 1.61
C THR A 78 -4.40 16.22 1.15
N ALA A 79 -4.46 16.47 -0.18
CA ALA A 79 -4.63 17.81 -0.73
C ALA A 79 -6.02 18.39 -0.42
N GLU A 80 -6.15 19.72 -0.41
CA GLU A 80 -7.43 20.41 -0.19
C GLU A 80 -8.47 20.06 -1.25
N GLU A 81 -8.02 19.95 -2.53
CA GLU A 81 -8.78 19.36 -3.63
C GLU A 81 -8.12 18.02 -3.95
N SER A 82 -8.63 16.95 -3.33
CA SER A 82 -8.04 15.62 -3.46
C SER A 82 -8.19 15.06 -4.87
N GLY A 83 -7.08 14.57 -5.43
CA GLY A 83 -7.05 13.83 -6.69
C GLY A 83 -6.97 12.31 -6.49
N CYS A 84 -6.93 11.82 -5.24
CA CYS A 84 -6.85 10.41 -4.88
C CYS A 84 -7.82 10.12 -3.73
N ASP A 85 -8.72 9.15 -3.90
CA ASP A 85 -9.73 8.84 -2.89
C ASP A 85 -9.24 7.82 -1.86
N ILE A 86 -8.53 6.79 -2.32
CA ILE A 86 -8.06 5.66 -1.52
C ILE A 86 -6.68 5.24 -2.02
N MET A 87 -5.80 4.83 -1.12
CA MET A 87 -4.51 4.23 -1.47
C MET A 87 -4.10 3.18 -0.44
N LEU A 88 -3.29 2.19 -0.86
CA LEU A 88 -2.53 1.35 0.06
C LEU A 88 -1.32 2.14 0.57
N ASN A 89 -1.03 2.03 1.86
CA ASN A 89 0.21 2.49 2.47
C ASN A 89 0.60 1.53 3.60
N TYR A 90 1.66 1.83 4.33
CA TYR A 90 2.15 1.01 5.44
C TYR A 90 2.25 1.86 6.71
N ASP A 91 1.85 1.29 7.84
CA ASP A 91 1.88 2.01 9.12
C ASP A 91 3.30 2.48 9.49
N GLY A 92 4.34 1.68 9.24
CA GLY A 92 5.74 2.10 9.43
C GLY A 92 6.17 3.26 8.52
N THR A 93 5.73 3.25 7.25
CA THR A 93 6.00 4.35 6.31
C THR A 93 5.27 5.63 6.72
N LEU A 94 4.00 5.51 7.13
CA LEU A 94 3.22 6.65 7.63
C LEU A 94 3.86 7.25 8.88
N LEU A 95 4.35 6.42 9.81
CA LEU A 95 5.07 6.87 10.99
C LEU A 95 6.30 7.71 10.62
N SER A 96 7.21 7.12 9.84
CA SER A 96 8.53 7.70 9.58
C SER A 96 8.50 8.87 8.61
N GLN A 97 7.82 8.74 7.47
CA GLN A 97 7.85 9.74 6.41
C GLN A 97 6.85 10.88 6.62
N TRP A 98 5.66 10.59 7.15
CA TRP A 98 4.58 11.56 7.22
C TRP A 98 4.39 12.16 8.59
N LEU A 99 4.40 11.34 9.65
CA LEU A 99 4.34 11.84 11.02
C LEU A 99 5.71 12.31 11.52
N GLN A 100 6.80 11.95 10.83
CA GLN A 100 8.19 12.29 11.21
C GLN A 100 8.52 11.82 12.63
N LYS A 101 8.14 10.58 12.92
CA LYS A 101 8.31 9.91 14.21
C LYS A 101 9.01 8.57 13.99
N ASP A 102 9.47 7.97 15.08
CA ASP A 102 10.05 6.63 15.10
C ASP A 102 9.36 5.73 16.14
N ALA A 103 9.75 4.46 16.20
CA ALA A 103 9.14 3.49 17.09
C ALA A 103 9.23 3.87 18.57
N SER A 104 10.23 4.69 18.98
CA SER A 104 10.38 5.14 20.37
C SER A 104 9.37 6.24 20.76
N ASP A 105 8.72 6.87 19.79
CA ASP A 105 7.64 7.83 20.02
C ASP A 105 6.29 7.14 20.32
N VAL A 106 6.18 5.83 20.04
CA VAL A 106 4.95 5.07 20.30
C VAL A 106 4.83 4.79 21.80
N PRO A 107 3.77 5.26 22.47
CA PRO A 107 3.63 5.08 23.93
C PRO A 107 3.53 3.60 24.30
N GLU A 108 4.10 3.23 25.45
CA GLU A 108 3.99 1.86 25.98
C GLU A 108 2.52 1.42 26.10
N GLY A 109 2.21 0.25 25.55
CA GLY A 109 0.86 -0.32 25.53
C GLY A 109 -0.03 0.17 24.39
N THR A 110 0.46 1.04 23.52
CA THR A 110 -0.21 1.44 22.28
C THR A 110 0.37 0.67 21.09
N SER A 111 -0.46 0.13 20.21
CA SER A 111 0.06 -0.49 18.99
C SER A 111 0.59 0.59 18.02
N LEU A 112 1.58 0.23 17.19
CA LEU A 112 2.07 1.10 16.12
C LEU A 112 0.90 1.60 15.25
N PHE A 113 0.04 0.67 14.82
CA PHE A 113 -1.11 0.98 13.98
C PHE A 113 -2.05 2.01 14.63
N ASP A 114 -2.42 1.84 15.91
CA ASP A 114 -3.35 2.78 16.59
C ASP A 114 -2.73 4.16 16.73
N PHE A 115 -1.43 4.22 17.05
CA PHE A 115 -0.69 5.48 17.15
C PHE A 115 -0.63 6.21 15.81
N VAL A 116 -0.33 5.49 14.74
CA VAL A 116 -0.27 6.05 13.38
C VAL A 116 -1.65 6.47 12.90
N LYS A 117 -2.68 5.65 13.13
CA LYS A 117 -4.07 5.95 12.78
C LYS A 117 -4.51 7.27 13.38
N GLN A 118 -4.29 7.47 14.68
CA GLN A 118 -4.62 8.72 15.35
C GLN A 118 -3.80 9.90 14.79
N GLY A 119 -2.49 9.72 14.62
CA GLY A 119 -1.61 10.78 14.13
C GLY A 119 -1.94 11.25 12.71
N VAL A 120 -2.27 10.33 11.82
CA VAL A 120 -2.66 10.65 10.44
C VAL A 120 -4.01 11.37 10.40
N GLU A 121 -4.99 10.93 11.19
CA GLU A 121 -6.28 11.62 11.30
C GLU A 121 -6.12 13.05 11.85
N GLU A 122 -5.36 13.22 12.92
CA GLU A 122 -5.15 14.53 13.55
C GLU A 122 -4.38 15.51 12.64
N GLN A 123 -3.35 15.03 11.94
CA GLN A 123 -2.46 15.90 11.16
C GLN A 123 -2.97 16.16 9.74
N PHE A 124 -3.58 15.16 9.09
CA PHE A 124 -3.97 15.22 7.68
C PHE A 124 -5.48 15.12 7.48
N GLY A 125 -6.24 14.70 8.48
CA GLY A 125 -7.67 14.42 8.38
C GLY A 125 -8.00 13.19 7.53
N ALA A 126 -6.99 12.44 7.08
CA ALA A 126 -7.16 11.17 6.38
C ALA A 126 -7.45 10.05 7.37
N MET A 127 -8.15 9.00 6.93
CA MET A 127 -8.55 7.89 7.80
C MET A 127 -7.84 6.60 7.38
N LEU A 128 -7.29 5.87 8.36
CA LEU A 128 -6.79 4.52 8.16
C LEU A 128 -7.91 3.51 8.43
N LEU A 129 -8.15 2.63 7.46
CA LEU A 129 -9.00 1.45 7.64
C LEU A 129 -8.25 0.36 8.43
N GLY A 130 -8.87 -0.80 8.63
CA GLY A 130 -8.22 -1.94 9.28
C GLY A 130 -6.97 -2.41 8.54
N LYS A 131 -6.01 -3.02 9.28
CA LYS A 131 -4.83 -3.67 8.66
C LYS A 131 -5.31 -4.76 7.71
N VAL A 132 -4.79 -4.78 6.48
CA VAL A 132 -5.22 -5.74 5.45
C VAL A 132 -4.77 -7.18 5.73
N GLY A 133 -3.73 -7.38 6.56
CA GLY A 133 -3.24 -8.67 7.00
C GLY A 133 -1.80 -8.98 6.55
N LEU A 134 -1.28 -8.28 5.54
CA LEU A 134 0.11 -8.39 5.12
C LEU A 134 1.03 -7.50 5.97
N ASN A 135 2.29 -7.92 6.09
CA ASN A 135 3.37 -7.14 6.67
C ASN A 135 4.55 -7.16 5.68
N ASN A 136 4.75 -6.05 4.95
CA ASN A 136 5.82 -5.93 3.96
C ASN A 136 7.05 -5.26 4.59
N THR A 137 7.77 -6.02 5.41
CA THR A 137 8.98 -5.55 6.08
C THR A 137 10.25 -6.01 5.36
N TYR A 138 11.39 -5.46 5.77
CA TYR A 138 12.68 -6.00 5.39
C TYR A 138 12.91 -7.36 6.05
N ALA A 139 13.62 -8.23 5.35
CA ALA A 139 14.13 -9.48 5.89
C ALA A 139 15.51 -9.78 5.29
N ILE A 140 16.21 -10.70 5.90
CA ILE A 140 17.52 -11.19 5.43
C ILE A 140 17.32 -12.55 4.78
N ALA A 141 17.87 -12.73 3.60
CA ALA A 141 17.71 -13.96 2.85
C ALA A 141 19.06 -14.47 2.31
N VAL A 142 19.09 -15.78 2.13
CA VAL A 142 20.23 -16.53 1.56
C VAL A 142 19.71 -17.55 0.54
N LEU A 143 20.59 -18.09 -0.29
CA LEU A 143 20.25 -19.27 -1.10
C LEU A 143 20.14 -20.53 -0.22
N PRO A 144 19.34 -21.54 -0.63
CA PRO A 144 19.20 -22.80 0.11
C PRO A 144 20.53 -23.50 0.40
N GLU A 145 21.44 -23.49 -0.57
CA GLU A 145 22.78 -24.07 -0.43
C GLU A 145 23.63 -23.36 0.62
N THR A 146 23.50 -22.04 0.75
CA THR A 146 24.17 -21.26 1.81
C THR A 146 23.53 -21.57 3.17
N ALA A 147 22.19 -21.61 3.25
CA ALA A 147 21.48 -21.99 4.48
C ALA A 147 21.88 -23.39 4.96
N GLU A 148 21.95 -24.38 4.06
CA GLU A 148 22.32 -25.75 4.39
C GLU A 148 23.81 -25.85 4.80
N ALA A 149 24.70 -25.19 4.06
CA ALA A 149 26.14 -25.25 4.30
C ALA A 149 26.54 -24.71 5.67
N TYR A 150 25.88 -23.67 6.16
CA TYR A 150 26.18 -23.00 7.41
C TYR A 150 25.13 -23.27 8.51
N GLY A 151 24.05 -24.00 8.21
CA GLY A 151 22.98 -24.33 9.16
C GLY A 151 22.16 -23.12 9.60
N LEU A 152 21.87 -22.18 8.66
CA LEU A 152 21.20 -20.91 8.93
C LEU A 152 19.68 -21.08 8.95
N ALA A 153 19.04 -20.64 10.02
CA ALA A 153 17.59 -20.53 10.16
C ALA A 153 17.16 -19.15 10.67
N THR A 154 17.99 -18.53 11.52
CA THR A 154 17.77 -17.20 12.09
C THR A 154 18.86 -16.24 11.65
N VAL A 155 18.63 -14.93 11.79
CA VAL A 155 19.66 -13.91 11.53
C VAL A 155 20.84 -14.06 12.49
N SER A 156 20.58 -14.44 13.76
CA SER A 156 21.65 -14.70 14.73
C SER A 156 22.58 -15.85 14.33
N ASP A 157 22.13 -16.80 13.51
CA ASP A 157 22.98 -17.90 13.01
C ASP A 157 24.09 -17.39 12.06
N LEU A 158 23.95 -16.18 11.50
CA LEU A 158 25.00 -15.54 10.70
C LEU A 158 26.21 -15.10 11.53
N VAL A 159 26.05 -14.82 12.83
CA VAL A 159 27.10 -14.22 13.67
C VAL A 159 28.44 -14.98 13.59
N PRO A 160 28.49 -16.31 13.77
CA PRO A 160 29.77 -17.03 13.74
C PRO A 160 30.40 -17.12 12.33
N VAL A 161 29.64 -16.88 11.26
CA VAL A 161 30.07 -17.13 9.87
C VAL A 161 30.07 -15.88 8.98
N SER A 162 29.49 -14.76 9.44
CA SER A 162 29.34 -13.53 8.65
C SER A 162 30.67 -13.03 8.06
N SER A 163 31.81 -13.21 8.76
CA SER A 163 33.11 -12.79 8.26
C SER A 163 33.63 -13.60 7.05
N GLU A 164 32.98 -14.69 6.69
CA GLU A 164 33.24 -15.50 5.50
C GLU A 164 32.27 -15.21 4.36
N LEU A 165 31.18 -14.48 4.64
CA LEU A 165 30.08 -14.21 3.71
C LEU A 165 30.09 -12.75 3.22
N THR A 166 29.59 -12.55 2.01
CA THR A 166 29.43 -11.23 1.39
C THR A 166 27.96 -10.82 1.42
N PHE A 167 27.72 -9.51 1.60
CA PHE A 167 26.37 -8.93 1.66
C PHE A 167 26.08 -8.04 0.46
N GLY A 168 24.92 -8.21 -0.17
CA GLY A 168 24.44 -7.35 -1.26
C GLY A 168 23.06 -6.79 -1.00
N ALA A 169 22.84 -5.50 -1.25
CA ALA A 169 21.54 -4.87 -1.08
C ALA A 169 21.38 -3.66 -2.00
N GLU A 170 20.18 -3.15 -2.10
CA GLU A 170 19.93 -1.88 -2.77
C GLU A 170 20.55 -0.70 -2.03
N SER A 171 20.82 0.40 -2.76
CA SER A 171 21.53 1.57 -2.19
C SER A 171 20.81 2.19 -0.99
N ASN A 172 19.47 2.15 -0.98
CA ASN A 172 18.67 2.68 0.11
C ASN A 172 18.86 1.90 1.42
N PHE A 173 19.16 0.60 1.35
CA PHE A 173 19.43 -0.20 2.56
C PHE A 173 20.76 0.18 3.23
N PHE A 174 21.70 0.80 2.52
CA PHE A 174 22.95 1.33 3.06
C PHE A 174 22.87 2.80 3.53
N ALA A 175 21.69 3.42 3.51
CA ALA A 175 21.51 4.79 3.98
C ALA A 175 21.74 4.89 5.51
N GLU A 176 22.60 5.85 5.93
CA GLU A 176 23.03 6.00 7.34
C GLU A 176 21.99 6.71 8.22
N ASP A 177 21.04 7.40 7.62
CA ASP A 177 20.07 8.23 8.36
C ASP A 177 18.89 7.44 8.96
N PHE A 178 18.87 6.10 8.77
CA PHE A 178 17.79 5.22 9.21
C PHE A 178 18.27 4.19 10.24
N THR A 179 17.42 3.95 11.25
CA THR A 179 17.71 3.02 12.35
C THR A 179 17.35 1.57 12.05
N ASP A 180 16.68 1.31 10.92
CA ASP A 180 16.21 0.01 10.44
C ASP A 180 16.94 -0.46 9.16
N ARG A 181 18.17 0.01 8.94
CA ARG A 181 19.00 -0.27 7.75
C ARG A 181 20.30 -0.97 8.12
N TYR A 182 21.11 -1.25 7.13
CA TYR A 182 22.32 -2.06 7.20
C TYR A 182 23.22 -1.76 8.39
N TRP A 183 23.56 -0.50 8.65
CA TRP A 183 24.53 -0.15 9.69
C TRP A 183 24.02 -0.45 11.10
N SER A 184 22.77 -0.10 11.38
CA SER A 184 22.12 -0.45 12.65
C SER A 184 21.84 -1.95 12.76
N PHE A 185 21.50 -2.60 11.64
CA PHE A 185 21.28 -4.03 11.56
C PHE A 185 22.54 -4.83 11.95
N ILE A 186 23.69 -4.55 11.33
CA ILE A 186 24.93 -5.27 11.66
C ILE A 186 25.40 -4.99 13.08
N GLU A 187 25.18 -3.77 13.60
CA GLU A 187 25.47 -3.43 15.00
C GLU A 187 24.58 -4.22 15.97
N ALA A 188 23.26 -4.25 15.73
CA ALA A 188 22.30 -4.93 16.60
C ALA A 188 22.56 -6.43 16.72
N TYR A 189 22.89 -7.09 15.61
CA TYR A 189 23.20 -8.51 15.57
C TYR A 189 24.67 -8.87 15.85
N GLY A 190 25.58 -7.87 15.84
CA GLY A 190 27.02 -8.09 15.98
C GLY A 190 27.64 -8.76 14.74
N LEU A 191 27.13 -8.48 13.56
CA LEU A 191 27.59 -9.05 12.30
C LEU A 191 28.81 -8.30 11.74
N THR A 192 29.64 -9.03 11.03
CA THR A 192 30.82 -8.45 10.30
C THR A 192 30.98 -9.22 9.01
N PHE A 193 30.38 -8.73 7.91
CA PHE A 193 30.52 -9.36 6.61
C PHE A 193 31.93 -9.15 6.00
N ALA A 194 32.40 -10.14 5.21
CA ALA A 194 33.70 -10.08 4.53
C ALA A 194 33.77 -8.90 3.56
N ASP A 195 32.68 -8.61 2.89
CA ASP A 195 32.50 -7.47 1.99
C ASP A 195 31.01 -7.14 1.86
N TYR A 196 30.69 -5.93 1.39
CA TYR A 196 29.31 -5.54 1.06
C TYR A 196 29.28 -4.73 -0.23
N SER A 197 28.20 -4.84 -0.98
CA SER A 197 28.03 -4.14 -2.26
C SER A 197 26.60 -3.63 -2.46
N SER A 198 26.52 -2.43 -3.02
CA SER A 198 25.23 -1.88 -3.47
C SER A 198 24.94 -2.35 -4.90
N ILE A 199 23.67 -2.72 -5.13
CA ILE A 199 23.16 -3.16 -6.41
C ILE A 199 21.81 -2.50 -6.70
N ASP A 200 21.42 -2.43 -7.98
CA ASP A 200 20.09 -2.01 -8.37
C ASP A 200 19.02 -2.97 -7.82
N ILE A 201 17.93 -2.42 -7.29
CA ILE A 201 16.84 -3.18 -6.66
C ILE A 201 16.29 -4.29 -7.56
N ASN A 202 16.17 -4.03 -8.88
CA ASN A 202 15.66 -5.00 -9.85
C ASN A 202 16.67 -6.11 -10.18
N LEU A 203 17.95 -5.92 -9.87
CA LEU A 203 19.02 -6.86 -10.16
C LEU A 203 19.45 -7.69 -8.96
N LYS A 204 19.09 -7.31 -7.72
CA LYS A 204 19.58 -7.97 -6.50
C LYS A 204 19.23 -9.46 -6.43
N TYR A 205 18.03 -9.83 -6.81
CA TYR A 205 17.59 -11.24 -6.81
C TYR A 205 18.34 -12.09 -7.83
N THR A 206 18.59 -11.54 -9.02
CA THR A 206 19.41 -12.23 -10.03
C THR A 206 20.88 -12.31 -9.59
N ALA A 207 21.37 -11.30 -8.90
CA ALA A 207 22.75 -11.26 -8.45
C ALA A 207 23.03 -12.28 -7.34
N ILE A 208 22.16 -12.44 -6.35
CA ILE A 208 22.31 -13.50 -5.33
C ILE A 208 22.21 -14.88 -5.98
N ALA A 209 21.27 -15.10 -6.89
CA ALA A 209 21.11 -16.36 -7.61
C ALA A 209 22.34 -16.73 -8.45
N ASN A 210 23.13 -15.75 -8.91
CA ASN A 210 24.38 -15.95 -9.63
C ASN A 210 25.62 -16.02 -8.70
N GLY A 211 25.45 -15.95 -7.37
CA GLY A 211 26.55 -16.02 -6.40
C GLY A 211 27.42 -14.76 -6.38
N ASN A 212 26.87 -13.59 -6.72
CA ASN A 212 27.61 -12.33 -6.62
C ASN A 212 27.80 -11.89 -5.16
N PHE A 213 26.94 -12.34 -4.27
CA PHE A 213 27.00 -12.23 -2.82
C PHE A 213 26.23 -13.39 -2.18
N ASP A 214 26.46 -13.64 -0.90
CA ASP A 214 25.93 -14.80 -0.17
C ASP A 214 24.66 -14.50 0.59
N VAL A 215 24.50 -13.24 1.04
CA VAL A 215 23.41 -12.74 1.87
C VAL A 215 22.83 -11.48 1.26
N THR A 216 21.52 -11.33 1.29
CA THR A 216 20.84 -10.12 0.80
C THR A 216 19.70 -9.71 1.72
N GLU A 217 19.34 -8.45 1.67
CA GLU A 217 18.07 -7.96 2.17
C GLU A 217 16.97 -8.21 1.12
N VAL A 218 15.77 -8.51 1.56
CA VAL A 218 14.58 -8.69 0.73
C VAL A 218 13.36 -8.02 1.36
N TYR A 219 12.30 -7.84 0.57
CA TYR A 219 10.97 -7.51 1.06
C TYR A 219 10.18 -8.81 1.26
N THR A 220 9.54 -8.97 2.41
CA THR A 220 8.88 -10.25 2.80
C THR A 220 7.74 -10.66 1.87
N THR A 221 7.08 -9.72 1.20
CA THR A 221 5.94 -9.96 0.30
C THR A 221 6.31 -10.03 -1.19
N ASP A 222 7.62 -9.96 -1.51
CA ASP A 222 8.10 -9.98 -2.89
C ASP A 222 8.07 -11.41 -3.48
N GLY A 223 7.35 -11.59 -4.59
CA GLY A 223 7.25 -12.86 -5.31
C GLY A 223 8.59 -13.39 -5.86
N LEU A 224 9.59 -12.51 -6.02
CA LEU A 224 10.94 -12.91 -6.44
C LEU A 224 11.65 -13.77 -5.39
N ASN A 225 11.29 -13.67 -4.10
CA ASN A 225 11.78 -14.60 -3.07
C ASN A 225 11.43 -16.05 -3.44
N ARG A 226 10.20 -16.28 -3.88
CA ARG A 226 9.72 -17.59 -4.33
C ARG A 226 10.38 -18.00 -5.65
N LYS A 227 10.52 -17.08 -6.61
CA LYS A 227 11.15 -17.36 -7.91
C LYS A 227 12.57 -17.92 -7.76
N TYR A 228 13.35 -17.32 -6.87
CA TYR A 228 14.74 -17.68 -6.62
C TYR A 228 14.90 -18.65 -5.47
N ASN A 229 13.78 -19.13 -4.89
CA ASN A 229 13.74 -20.09 -3.79
C ASN A 229 14.59 -19.64 -2.59
N LEU A 230 14.58 -18.35 -2.28
CA LEU A 230 15.37 -17.81 -1.18
C LEU A 230 14.87 -18.32 0.18
N VAL A 231 15.78 -18.60 1.07
CA VAL A 231 15.51 -18.89 2.49
C VAL A 231 15.55 -17.57 3.24
N ILE A 232 14.38 -17.11 3.69
CA ILE A 232 14.27 -15.95 4.55
C ILE A 232 14.63 -16.39 5.97
N LEU A 233 15.63 -15.73 6.57
CA LEU A 233 16.05 -16.00 7.94
C LEU A 233 15.10 -15.31 8.91
N GLU A 234 14.77 -16.00 10.02
CA GLU A 234 13.95 -15.42 11.08
C GLU A 234 14.70 -14.27 11.76
N ASP A 235 14.06 -13.11 11.85
CA ASP A 235 14.53 -11.94 12.61
C ASP A 235 14.29 -12.16 14.11
N ASP A 236 15.13 -12.99 14.73
CA ASP A 236 14.97 -13.47 16.11
C ASP A 236 15.19 -12.40 17.18
N LEU A 237 15.77 -11.26 16.83
CA LEU A 237 15.83 -10.08 17.69
C LEU A 237 14.70 -9.07 17.45
N ASN A 238 13.81 -9.30 16.46
CA ASN A 238 12.78 -8.37 16.02
C ASN A 238 13.35 -6.98 15.71
N PHE A 239 14.44 -6.95 14.95
CA PHE A 239 15.13 -5.72 14.58
C PHE A 239 14.34 -4.91 13.58
N PHE A 240 13.76 -5.56 12.56
CA PHE A 240 12.99 -4.87 11.53
C PHE A 240 11.60 -4.52 12.06
N PRO A 241 11.18 -3.25 11.95
CA PRO A 241 9.84 -2.84 12.38
C PRO A 241 8.75 -3.46 11.51
N GLU A 242 7.54 -3.50 12.04
CA GLU A 242 6.37 -3.86 11.25
C GLU A 242 6.06 -2.79 10.20
N TYR A 243 5.67 -3.24 9.01
CA TYR A 243 5.11 -2.44 7.93
C TYR A 243 3.80 -3.08 7.48
N ASN A 244 2.79 -2.99 8.37
CA ASN A 244 1.47 -3.53 8.06
C ASN A 244 0.82 -2.72 6.94
N GLY A 245 0.32 -3.42 5.91
CA GLY A 245 -0.47 -2.80 4.86
C GLY A 245 -1.79 -2.27 5.41
N VAL A 246 -2.11 -1.03 5.07
CA VAL A 246 -3.32 -0.32 5.48
C VAL A 246 -3.88 0.47 4.32
N TYR A 247 -5.19 0.48 4.14
CA TYR A 247 -5.81 1.44 3.23
C TYR A 247 -5.99 2.78 3.94
N VAL A 248 -5.63 3.84 3.24
CA VAL A 248 -5.81 5.22 3.67
C VAL A 248 -6.84 5.87 2.76
N THR A 249 -7.85 6.51 3.35
CA THR A 249 -8.87 7.25 2.61
C THR A 249 -8.71 8.74 2.82
N ARG A 250 -9.08 9.54 1.82
CA ARG A 250 -9.10 10.99 1.96
C ARG A 250 -10.12 11.45 2.98
N LYS A 251 -9.94 12.66 3.47
CA LYS A 251 -10.89 13.31 4.38
C LYS A 251 -12.30 13.38 3.75
N GLY A 252 -13.31 13.01 4.52
CA GLY A 252 -14.71 13.15 4.14
C GLY A 252 -15.17 12.18 3.05
N LEU A 253 -14.40 11.11 2.74
CA LEU A 253 -14.77 10.15 1.70
C LEU A 253 -16.18 9.59 1.94
N PHE A 254 -16.43 9.04 3.10
CA PHE A 254 -17.71 8.35 3.38
C PHE A 254 -18.89 9.32 3.46
N GLU A 255 -18.67 10.56 3.90
CA GLU A 255 -19.69 11.61 3.89
C GLU A 255 -20.08 12.00 2.46
N ASP A 256 -19.09 12.09 1.57
CA ASP A 256 -19.32 12.46 0.16
C ASP A 256 -20.12 11.39 -0.60
N TYR A 257 -19.96 10.11 -0.23
CA TYR A 257 -20.64 8.97 -0.86
C TYR A 257 -21.82 8.43 -0.05
N ALA A 258 -22.22 9.07 1.06
CA ALA A 258 -23.29 8.59 1.93
C ALA A 258 -24.64 8.40 1.23
N GLU A 259 -24.93 9.14 0.15
CA GLU A 259 -26.16 9.03 -0.63
C GLU A 259 -26.08 7.98 -1.74
N THR A 260 -24.88 7.80 -2.35
CA THR A 260 -24.68 6.94 -3.54
C THR A 260 -24.17 5.54 -3.17
N ALA A 261 -23.37 5.43 -2.10
CA ALA A 261 -22.85 4.17 -1.60
C ALA A 261 -22.77 4.19 -0.05
N PRO A 262 -23.91 4.14 0.66
CA PRO A 262 -23.95 4.23 2.12
C PRO A 262 -23.22 3.07 2.83
N ASN A 263 -22.94 1.99 2.11
CA ASN A 263 -22.20 0.82 2.59
C ASN A 263 -20.71 0.83 2.21
N LEU A 264 -20.18 1.92 1.67
CA LEU A 264 -18.79 1.96 1.14
C LEU A 264 -17.76 1.62 2.23
N GLU A 265 -17.93 2.13 3.46
CA GLU A 265 -17.01 1.84 4.57
C GLU A 265 -17.07 0.34 4.93
N GLU A 266 -18.26 -0.25 5.04
CA GLU A 266 -18.45 -1.68 5.33
C GLU A 266 -17.82 -2.56 4.23
N VAL A 267 -17.97 -2.17 2.97
CA VAL A 267 -17.37 -2.87 1.82
C VAL A 267 -15.83 -2.83 1.90
N LEU A 268 -15.25 -1.67 2.15
CA LEU A 268 -13.78 -1.55 2.27
C LEU A 268 -13.24 -2.31 3.49
N ASP A 269 -14.00 -2.36 4.59
CA ASP A 269 -13.62 -3.13 5.79
C ASP A 269 -13.57 -4.66 5.53
N MET A 270 -14.21 -5.17 4.48
CA MET A 270 -14.07 -6.58 4.08
C MET A 270 -12.63 -6.96 3.73
N LEU A 271 -11.77 -6.00 3.37
CA LEU A 271 -10.35 -6.22 3.11
C LEU A 271 -9.51 -6.32 4.38
N ALA A 272 -10.05 -5.94 5.55
CA ALA A 272 -9.32 -6.04 6.81
C ALA A 272 -9.05 -7.50 7.18
N GLY A 273 -7.76 -7.86 7.28
CA GLY A 273 -7.30 -9.22 7.55
C GLY A 273 -7.50 -10.22 6.41
N ALA A 274 -7.97 -9.78 5.24
CA ALA A 274 -8.29 -10.68 4.12
C ALA A 274 -7.09 -11.07 3.26
N ILE A 275 -5.99 -10.29 3.31
CA ILE A 275 -4.82 -10.45 2.45
C ILE A 275 -3.59 -10.71 3.33
N GLY A 276 -3.26 -11.99 3.54
CA GLY A 276 -2.04 -12.36 4.26
C GLY A 276 -0.77 -12.14 3.42
N SER A 277 0.41 -12.15 4.09
CA SER A 277 1.69 -12.02 3.37
C SER A 277 1.90 -13.12 2.32
N ASP A 278 1.52 -14.36 2.62
CA ASP A 278 1.60 -15.48 1.65
C ASP A 278 0.67 -15.28 0.44
N ASP A 279 -0.53 -14.73 0.66
CA ASP A 279 -1.46 -14.38 -0.42
C ASP A 279 -0.82 -13.34 -1.34
N MET A 280 -0.20 -12.29 -0.75
CA MET A 280 0.46 -11.24 -1.52
C MET A 280 1.68 -11.77 -2.28
N VAL A 281 2.52 -12.60 -1.67
CA VAL A 281 3.63 -13.29 -2.38
C VAL A 281 3.11 -14.09 -3.58
N GLY A 282 1.96 -14.75 -3.45
CA GLY A 282 1.34 -15.48 -4.56
C GLY A 282 0.92 -14.55 -5.70
N MET A 283 0.27 -13.44 -5.38
CA MET A 283 -0.20 -12.45 -6.36
C MET A 283 0.96 -11.71 -7.03
N THR A 284 1.95 -11.24 -6.26
CA THR A 284 3.14 -10.57 -6.83
C THR A 284 3.96 -11.52 -7.69
N TYR A 285 4.04 -12.81 -7.32
CA TYR A 285 4.67 -13.83 -8.17
C TYR A 285 3.94 -13.98 -9.52
N ALA A 286 2.61 -14.03 -9.52
CA ALA A 286 1.83 -14.12 -10.73
C ALA A 286 2.06 -12.91 -11.67
N VAL A 287 2.17 -11.71 -11.10
CA VAL A 287 2.41 -10.49 -11.88
C VAL A 287 3.87 -10.38 -12.34
N ASP A 288 4.83 -10.46 -11.41
CA ASP A 288 6.23 -10.10 -11.68
C ASP A 288 7.04 -11.24 -12.32
N VAL A 289 6.58 -12.47 -12.17
CA VAL A 289 7.29 -13.67 -12.65
C VAL A 289 6.55 -14.36 -13.79
N GLU A 290 5.23 -14.48 -13.69
CA GLU A 290 4.39 -15.13 -14.70
C GLU A 290 3.81 -14.12 -15.70
N GLU A 291 4.09 -12.81 -15.52
CA GLU A 291 3.67 -11.71 -16.40
C GLU A 291 2.14 -11.65 -16.58
N GLN A 292 1.39 -12.05 -15.55
CA GLN A 292 -0.07 -11.95 -15.55
C GLN A 292 -0.51 -10.49 -15.33
N ASP A 293 -1.68 -10.16 -15.87
CA ASP A 293 -2.27 -8.83 -15.70
C ASP A 293 -2.71 -8.62 -14.23
N PRO A 294 -2.23 -7.56 -13.54
CA PRO A 294 -2.55 -7.30 -12.13
C PRO A 294 -4.06 -7.22 -11.85
N ALA A 295 -4.82 -6.65 -12.77
CA ALA A 295 -6.28 -6.55 -12.65
C ALA A 295 -6.93 -7.94 -12.62
N THR A 296 -6.50 -8.85 -13.50
CA THR A 296 -6.97 -10.23 -13.54
C THR A 296 -6.59 -10.99 -12.26
N VAL A 297 -5.34 -10.86 -11.81
CA VAL A 297 -4.86 -11.53 -10.58
C VAL A 297 -5.66 -11.08 -9.36
N ALA A 298 -5.91 -9.77 -9.22
CA ALA A 298 -6.70 -9.22 -8.11
C ALA A 298 -8.17 -9.70 -8.15
N HIS A 299 -8.78 -9.74 -9.33
CA HIS A 299 -10.15 -10.23 -9.51
C HIS A 299 -10.27 -11.70 -9.11
N ASP A 300 -9.39 -12.55 -9.64
CA ASP A 300 -9.40 -14.00 -9.37
C ASP A 300 -9.17 -14.30 -7.88
N PHE A 301 -8.28 -13.53 -7.21
CA PHE A 301 -8.07 -13.63 -5.77
C PHE A 301 -9.35 -13.34 -4.98
N LEU A 302 -10.08 -12.27 -5.32
CA LEU A 302 -11.33 -11.93 -4.63
C LEU A 302 -12.42 -12.99 -4.85
N LEU A 303 -12.51 -13.57 -6.06
CA LEU A 303 -13.40 -14.69 -6.35
C LEU A 303 -13.04 -15.93 -5.51
N GLU A 304 -11.75 -16.28 -5.44
CA GLU A 304 -11.28 -17.43 -4.65
C GLU A 304 -11.59 -17.26 -3.16
N LYS A 305 -11.43 -16.04 -2.63
CA LYS A 305 -11.78 -15.72 -1.24
C LYS A 305 -13.29 -15.59 -1.01
N GLY A 306 -14.11 -15.58 -2.06
CA GLY A 306 -15.57 -15.39 -1.97
C GLY A 306 -15.97 -13.99 -1.52
N LEU A 307 -15.10 -12.99 -1.81
CA LEU A 307 -15.33 -11.58 -1.47
C LEU A 307 -16.12 -10.84 -2.55
N ILE A 308 -16.16 -11.36 -3.78
CA ILE A 308 -17.01 -10.89 -4.89
C ILE A 308 -17.76 -12.04 -5.51
N SER A 309 -18.80 -11.74 -6.31
CA SER A 309 -19.58 -12.70 -7.10
C SER A 309 -19.02 -12.89 -8.50
N GLU A 310 -19.39 -14.04 -9.19
CA GLU A 310 -19.01 -14.33 -10.59
C GLU A 310 -19.64 -13.31 -11.58
#